data_88ce75bedb1285b1e8b71cbc9719f3aa
#
_entry.id   88ce75bedb1285b1e8b71cbc9719f3aa
#
_cell.length_a   1.000
_cell.length_b   1.000
_cell.length_c   1.000
_cell.angle_alpha   90.00
_cell.angle_beta   90.00
_cell.angle_gamma   90.00
#
_symmetry.space_group_name_H-M   'P 1'
#
loop_
_entity.id
_entity.type
_entity.pdbx_description
1 polymer ?
#
loop_
_entity_poly.entity_id
_entity_poly.type
_entity_poly.pdbx_seq_one_letter_code
_entity_poly.pdbx_strand_id
1 'polypeptide(L)'
;MSRVLISDKLSTRAVQVFQDRGLNVDVKTGLTPAELISIIGNYDGLAIRSSTQVNEKVLNAAKTLKVVGRAGIGVDNIDLTVATQRGVVVMNTPYGNAITTAEHTISMMMALARQIPTANDSTHKGSWEKSRFMGVELYAKTLGLIGCGNIGSIVADRALGLKMKVLVFDPYLSADRAIE
;
A
#
# COMPACT_ATOMS: atom_id res chain seq x y z
N MET A 1 -4.63 -25.55 18.91
CA MET A 1 -3.79 -25.06 17.80
C MET A 1 -4.45 -23.79 17.29
N SER A 2 -3.70 -22.68 17.20
CA SER A 2 -4.29 -21.41 16.77
C SER A 2 -4.67 -21.44 15.29
N ARG A 3 -5.83 -20.86 14.97
CA ARG A 3 -6.38 -20.84 13.59
C ARG A 3 -6.24 -19.46 13.00
N VAL A 4 -5.73 -19.39 11.77
CA VAL A 4 -5.55 -18.15 11.01
C VAL A 4 -6.40 -18.20 9.75
N LEU A 5 -7.19 -17.15 9.52
CA LEU A 5 -7.89 -16.92 8.27
C LEU A 5 -7.05 -16.00 7.39
N ILE A 6 -6.83 -16.40 6.15
CA ILE A 6 -6.31 -15.53 5.08
C ILE A 6 -7.50 -15.17 4.19
N SER A 7 -7.95 -13.91 4.23
CA SER A 7 -9.15 -13.47 3.50
C SER A 7 -8.86 -12.66 2.23
N ASP A 8 -7.61 -12.27 2.01
CA ASP A 8 -7.15 -11.65 0.77
C ASP A 8 -6.09 -12.51 0.07
N LYS A 9 -5.92 -12.33 -1.24
CA LYS A 9 -4.91 -13.07 -2.01
C LYS A 9 -3.50 -12.74 -1.52
N LEU A 10 -2.86 -13.69 -0.87
CA LEU A 10 -1.44 -13.66 -0.48
C LEU A 10 -0.64 -14.67 -1.31
N SER A 11 0.69 -14.58 -1.26
CA SER A 11 1.55 -15.58 -1.89
C SER A 11 1.42 -16.94 -1.19
N THR A 12 1.64 -18.04 -1.92
CA THR A 12 1.69 -19.39 -1.36
C THR A 12 2.76 -19.51 -0.26
N ARG A 13 3.83 -18.73 -0.36
CA ARG A 13 4.88 -18.66 0.66
C ARG A 13 4.34 -18.18 2.01
N ALA A 14 3.38 -17.23 2.02
CA ALA A 14 2.77 -16.77 3.27
C ALA A 14 2.01 -17.90 3.97
N VAL A 15 1.24 -18.69 3.22
CA VAL A 15 0.54 -19.88 3.76
C VAL A 15 1.55 -20.86 4.37
N GLN A 16 2.62 -21.16 3.64
CA GLN A 16 3.67 -22.07 4.10
C GLN A 16 4.32 -21.59 5.40
N VAL A 17 4.64 -20.29 5.50
CA VAL A 17 5.24 -19.70 6.71
C VAL A 17 4.34 -19.89 7.94
N PHE A 18 3.04 -19.73 7.82
CA PHE A 18 2.11 -19.99 8.92
C PHE A 18 2.09 -21.47 9.29
N GLN A 19 2.02 -22.37 8.29
CA GLN A 19 2.00 -23.82 8.51
C GLN A 19 3.31 -24.32 9.15
N ASP A 20 4.47 -23.85 8.69
CA ASP A 20 5.78 -24.17 9.26
C ASP A 20 5.90 -23.75 10.74
N ARG A 21 5.10 -22.74 11.15
CA ARG A 21 4.99 -22.30 12.55
C ARG A 21 3.92 -23.05 13.36
N GLY A 22 3.35 -24.11 12.83
CA GLY A 22 2.37 -24.93 13.50
C GLY A 22 0.98 -24.30 13.64
N LEU A 23 0.62 -23.36 12.76
CA LEU A 23 -0.69 -22.73 12.74
C LEU A 23 -1.63 -23.44 11.75
N ASN A 24 -2.90 -23.58 12.11
CA ASN A 24 -3.95 -24.00 11.18
C ASN A 24 -4.34 -22.80 10.31
N VAL A 25 -4.24 -22.96 8.98
CA VAL A 25 -4.49 -21.88 8.02
C VAL A 25 -5.64 -22.21 7.09
N ASP A 26 -6.66 -21.38 7.11
CA ASP A 26 -7.74 -21.41 6.14
C ASP A 26 -7.57 -20.24 5.17
N VAL A 27 -7.58 -20.52 3.86
CA VAL A 27 -7.53 -19.51 2.80
C VAL A 27 -8.91 -19.38 2.18
N LYS A 28 -9.59 -18.26 2.42
CA LYS A 28 -10.93 -17.98 1.92
C LYS A 28 -10.96 -16.53 1.39
N THR A 29 -10.68 -16.35 0.11
CA THR A 29 -10.61 -15.04 -0.53
C THR A 29 -11.93 -14.65 -1.17
N GLY A 30 -12.17 -13.33 -1.29
CA GLY A 30 -13.38 -12.82 -1.93
C GLY A 30 -14.65 -12.93 -1.08
N LEU A 31 -14.49 -13.05 0.23
CA LEU A 31 -15.62 -13.08 1.16
C LEU A 31 -16.37 -11.75 1.14
N THR A 32 -17.68 -11.83 1.11
CA THR A 32 -18.54 -10.69 1.41
C THR A 32 -18.42 -10.30 2.89
N PRO A 33 -18.76 -9.06 3.27
CA PRO A 33 -18.76 -8.67 4.68
C PRO A 33 -19.61 -9.58 5.58
N ALA A 34 -20.76 -10.06 5.09
CA ALA A 34 -21.64 -10.94 5.84
C ALA A 34 -21.02 -12.34 6.07
N GLU A 35 -20.38 -12.90 5.04
CA GLU A 35 -19.67 -14.17 5.15
C GLU A 35 -18.50 -14.07 6.11
N LEU A 36 -17.69 -13.00 6.04
CA LEU A 36 -16.59 -12.77 6.98
C LEU A 36 -17.09 -12.70 8.42
N ILE A 37 -18.15 -11.93 8.69
CA ILE A 37 -18.77 -11.81 10.01
C ILE A 37 -19.24 -13.18 10.52
N SER A 38 -19.79 -14.02 9.66
CA SER A 38 -20.33 -15.34 10.07
C SER A 38 -19.24 -16.33 10.51
N ILE A 39 -18.00 -16.17 10.05
CA ILE A 39 -16.93 -17.16 10.30
C ILE A 39 -15.80 -16.65 11.20
N ILE A 40 -15.59 -15.33 11.29
CA ILE A 40 -14.41 -14.73 11.93
C ILE A 40 -14.29 -15.11 13.42
N GLY A 41 -15.40 -15.37 14.08
CA GLY A 41 -15.43 -15.79 15.48
C GLY A 41 -14.72 -17.12 15.76
N ASN A 42 -14.34 -17.88 14.72
CA ASN A 42 -13.65 -19.17 14.84
C ASN A 42 -12.11 -19.06 14.66
N TYR A 43 -11.57 -17.84 14.53
CA TYR A 43 -10.16 -17.63 14.23
C TYR A 43 -9.47 -16.77 15.29
N ASP A 44 -8.22 -17.14 15.61
CA ASP A 44 -7.33 -16.40 16.50
C ASP A 44 -6.56 -15.29 15.76
N GLY A 45 -6.33 -15.46 14.45
CA GLY A 45 -5.62 -14.51 13.59
C GLY A 45 -6.32 -14.30 12.27
N LEU A 46 -6.19 -13.10 11.73
CA LEU A 46 -6.70 -12.69 10.41
C LEU A 46 -5.58 -12.05 9.61
N ALA A 47 -5.25 -12.61 8.43
CA ALA A 47 -4.27 -12.05 7.51
C ALA A 47 -4.97 -11.48 6.28
N ILE A 48 -4.72 -10.20 5.99
CA ILE A 48 -5.41 -9.42 4.96
C ILE A 48 -4.45 -8.60 4.09
N ARG A 49 -5.01 -8.01 3.05
CA ARG A 49 -4.46 -6.87 2.31
C ARG A 49 -5.47 -5.71 2.32
N SER A 50 -5.73 -5.11 1.17
CA SER A 50 -6.59 -3.93 1.03
C SER A 50 -8.07 -4.25 0.74
N SER A 51 -8.40 -5.46 0.30
CA SER A 51 -9.77 -5.79 -0.13
C SER A 51 -10.69 -6.08 1.05
N THR A 52 -10.17 -6.73 2.10
CA THR A 52 -10.94 -7.04 3.31
C THR A 52 -11.06 -5.82 4.21
N GLN A 53 -12.29 -5.47 4.58
CA GLN A 53 -12.60 -4.40 5.54
C GLN A 53 -12.81 -4.98 6.93
N VAL A 54 -11.99 -4.58 7.89
CA VAL A 54 -12.07 -5.00 9.31
C VAL A 54 -12.68 -3.86 10.12
N ASN A 55 -13.95 -3.63 9.91
CA ASN A 55 -14.72 -2.60 10.61
C ASN A 55 -15.23 -3.09 11.97
N GLU A 56 -15.92 -2.21 12.70
CA GLU A 56 -16.52 -2.50 14.00
C GLU A 56 -17.39 -3.77 13.99
N LYS A 57 -18.19 -4.00 12.93
CA LYS A 57 -19.09 -5.19 12.86
C LYS A 57 -18.28 -6.49 12.80
N VAL A 58 -17.20 -6.52 12.02
CA VAL A 58 -16.29 -7.66 11.91
C VAL A 58 -15.59 -7.90 13.25
N LEU A 59 -15.06 -6.85 13.86
CA LEU A 59 -14.37 -6.94 15.16
C LEU A 59 -15.33 -7.38 16.27
N ASN A 60 -16.57 -6.93 16.28
CA ASN A 60 -17.58 -7.35 17.25
C ASN A 60 -17.96 -8.83 17.11
N ALA A 61 -17.94 -9.39 15.91
CA ALA A 61 -18.17 -10.81 15.67
C ALA A 61 -16.95 -11.70 15.99
N ALA A 62 -15.75 -11.12 16.00
CA ALA A 62 -14.47 -11.79 16.16
C ALA A 62 -14.14 -12.11 17.64
N LYS A 63 -14.85 -13.07 18.23
CA LYS A 63 -14.79 -13.36 19.66
C LYS A 63 -13.43 -13.88 20.16
N THR A 64 -12.68 -14.58 19.31
CA THR A 64 -11.40 -15.23 19.65
C THR A 64 -10.19 -14.55 19.01
N LEU A 65 -10.42 -13.53 18.17
CA LEU A 65 -9.39 -12.87 17.39
C LEU A 65 -8.41 -12.11 18.31
N LYS A 66 -7.12 -12.39 18.13
CA LYS A 66 -6.02 -11.79 18.90
C LYS A 66 -5.19 -10.84 18.04
N VAL A 67 -5.12 -11.10 16.74
CA VAL A 67 -4.24 -10.35 15.83
C VAL A 67 -4.83 -10.23 14.43
N VAL A 68 -4.68 -9.05 13.85
CA VAL A 68 -4.89 -8.78 12.43
C VAL A 68 -3.55 -8.38 11.82
N GLY A 69 -3.09 -9.13 10.82
CA GLY A 69 -1.88 -8.81 10.04
C GLY A 69 -2.26 -8.30 8.66
N ARG A 70 -1.89 -7.08 8.32
CA ARG A 70 -2.06 -6.54 6.97
C ARG A 70 -0.75 -6.58 6.20
N ALA A 71 -0.72 -7.32 5.09
CA ALA A 71 0.39 -7.27 4.13
C ALA A 71 0.30 -5.99 3.28
N GLY A 72 0.74 -4.87 3.86
CA GLY A 72 0.71 -3.53 3.27
C GLY A 72 1.17 -2.47 4.25
N ILE A 73 1.37 -1.25 3.77
CA ILE A 73 1.86 -0.12 4.59
C ILE A 73 0.72 0.51 5.40
N GLY A 74 -0.37 0.90 4.72
CA GLY A 74 -1.51 1.52 5.38
C GLY A 74 -2.30 0.51 6.21
N VAL A 75 -3.21 1.01 7.05
CA VAL A 75 -4.16 0.23 7.86
C VAL A 75 -5.56 0.85 7.82
N ASP A 76 -5.82 1.63 6.78
CA ASP A 76 -7.04 2.40 6.54
C ASP A 76 -8.31 1.54 6.43
N ASN A 77 -8.17 0.27 6.10
CA ASN A 77 -9.25 -0.72 6.06
C ASN A 77 -9.47 -1.46 7.39
N ILE A 78 -8.84 -1.01 8.49
CA ILE A 78 -8.99 -1.61 9.83
C ILE A 78 -9.41 -0.53 10.82
N ASP A 79 -10.46 -0.77 11.58
CA ASP A 79 -10.87 0.10 12.68
C ASP A 79 -9.92 -0.08 13.88
N LEU A 80 -8.87 0.74 13.93
CA LEU A 80 -7.85 0.67 14.97
C LEU A 80 -8.40 0.98 16.36
N THR A 81 -9.39 1.86 16.45
CA THR A 81 -10.00 2.25 17.73
C THR A 81 -10.72 1.06 18.35
N VAL A 82 -11.58 0.42 17.59
CA VAL A 82 -12.32 -0.77 18.05
C VAL A 82 -11.38 -1.95 18.27
N ALA A 83 -10.38 -2.16 17.40
CA ALA A 83 -9.38 -3.21 17.59
C ALA A 83 -8.65 -3.05 18.93
N THR A 84 -8.21 -1.83 19.24
CA THR A 84 -7.52 -1.52 20.51
C THR A 84 -8.44 -1.76 21.71
N GLN A 85 -9.69 -1.30 21.67
CA GLN A 85 -10.66 -1.51 22.75
C GLN A 85 -10.92 -3.00 23.03
N ARG A 86 -10.81 -3.83 21.99
CA ARG A 86 -11.01 -5.29 22.10
C ARG A 86 -9.71 -6.07 22.39
N GLY A 87 -8.58 -5.39 22.52
CA GLY A 87 -7.28 -6.02 22.75
C GLY A 87 -6.75 -6.80 21.53
N VAL A 88 -7.22 -6.48 20.31
CA VAL A 88 -6.76 -7.08 19.07
C VAL A 88 -5.53 -6.31 18.57
N VAL A 89 -4.41 -7.01 18.44
CA VAL A 89 -3.17 -6.44 17.91
C VAL A 89 -3.29 -6.25 16.40
N VAL A 90 -2.98 -5.07 15.89
CA VAL A 90 -2.92 -4.81 14.46
C VAL A 90 -1.46 -4.64 14.03
N MET A 91 -1.05 -5.41 13.03
CA MET A 91 0.30 -5.42 12.48
C MET A 91 0.27 -5.12 10.99
N ASN A 92 1.28 -4.42 10.50
CA ASN A 92 1.45 -4.11 9.08
C ASN A 92 2.89 -4.38 8.61
N THR A 93 3.15 -4.15 7.31
CA THR A 93 4.48 -4.26 6.71
C THR A 93 4.92 -2.89 6.19
N PRO A 94 5.41 -1.97 7.05
CA PRO A 94 5.55 -0.55 6.74
C PRO A 94 6.57 -0.24 5.64
N TYR A 95 7.48 -1.15 5.33
CA TYR A 95 8.52 -0.97 4.31
C TYR A 95 8.35 -1.88 3.09
N GLY A 96 7.31 -2.74 3.07
CA GLY A 96 7.17 -3.83 2.11
C GLY A 96 7.11 -3.41 0.63
N ASN A 97 6.59 -2.22 0.32
CA ASN A 97 6.48 -1.70 -1.05
C ASN A 97 6.81 -0.21 -1.17
N ALA A 98 7.53 0.38 -0.19
CA ALA A 98 7.81 1.82 -0.19
C ALA A 98 8.64 2.22 -1.41
N ILE A 99 9.70 1.48 -1.71
CA ILE A 99 10.56 1.70 -2.88
C ILE A 99 9.76 1.52 -4.17
N THR A 100 9.02 0.43 -4.30
CA THR A 100 8.20 0.13 -5.49
C THR A 100 7.19 1.24 -5.78
N THR A 101 6.51 1.74 -4.73
CA THR A 101 5.53 2.83 -4.88
C THR A 101 6.20 4.14 -5.27
N ALA A 102 7.35 4.46 -4.68
CA ALA A 102 8.12 5.65 -5.04
C ALA A 102 8.62 5.60 -6.49
N GLU A 103 9.13 4.45 -6.93
CA GLU A 103 9.58 4.25 -8.32
C GLU A 103 8.41 4.36 -9.31
N HIS A 104 7.25 3.79 -8.97
CA HIS A 104 6.05 3.94 -9.77
C HIS A 104 5.63 5.41 -9.88
N THR A 105 5.69 6.17 -8.79
CA THR A 105 5.37 7.61 -8.77
C THR A 105 6.28 8.39 -9.72
N ILE A 106 7.59 8.16 -9.66
CA ILE A 106 8.56 8.80 -10.58
C ILE A 106 8.30 8.38 -12.02
N SER A 107 8.04 7.09 -12.27
CA SER A 107 7.74 6.56 -13.59
C SER A 107 6.49 7.22 -14.21
N MET A 108 5.42 7.37 -13.42
CA MET A 108 4.19 8.04 -13.85
C MET A 108 4.42 9.52 -14.14
N MET A 109 5.20 10.22 -13.29
CA MET A 109 5.57 11.62 -13.51
C MET A 109 6.35 11.79 -14.83
N MET A 110 7.32 10.93 -15.10
CA MET A 110 8.09 10.94 -16.35
C MET A 110 7.22 10.61 -17.56
N ALA A 111 6.35 9.61 -17.44
CA ALA A 111 5.42 9.23 -18.50
C ALA A 111 4.47 10.36 -18.87
N LEU A 112 3.96 11.08 -17.86
CA LEU A 112 3.11 12.26 -18.06
C LEU A 112 3.89 13.41 -18.73
N ALA A 113 5.06 13.76 -18.17
CA ALA A 113 5.89 14.86 -18.67
C ALA A 113 6.30 14.67 -20.15
N ARG A 114 6.53 13.45 -20.56
CA ARG A 114 6.98 13.10 -21.92
C ARG A 114 5.86 12.50 -22.80
N GLN A 115 4.61 12.46 -22.30
CA GLN A 115 3.44 11.95 -23.02
C GLN A 115 3.64 10.52 -23.57
N ILE A 116 4.39 9.68 -22.85
CA ILE A 116 4.85 8.35 -23.32
C ILE A 116 3.69 7.45 -23.78
N PRO A 117 2.57 7.31 -23.05
CA PRO A 117 1.47 6.43 -23.47
C PRO A 117 0.86 6.85 -24.82
N THR A 118 0.64 8.16 -25.00
CA THR A 118 0.03 8.69 -26.22
C THR A 118 0.99 8.61 -27.42
N ALA A 119 2.28 8.86 -27.20
CA ALA A 119 3.31 8.73 -28.22
C ALA A 119 3.47 7.26 -28.65
N ASN A 120 3.45 6.34 -27.71
CA ASN A 120 3.48 4.90 -27.97
C ASN A 120 2.28 4.46 -28.82
N ASP A 121 1.07 4.86 -28.47
CA ASP A 121 -0.15 4.52 -29.23
C ASP A 121 -0.10 5.08 -30.66
N SER A 122 0.32 6.34 -30.84
CA SER A 122 0.50 6.97 -32.15
C SER A 122 1.48 6.19 -33.02
N THR A 123 2.64 5.82 -32.47
CA THR A 123 3.68 5.09 -33.20
C THR A 123 3.22 3.69 -33.59
N HIS A 124 2.53 2.97 -32.69
CA HIS A 124 1.96 1.65 -33.01
C HIS A 124 0.86 1.69 -34.09
N LYS A 125 0.18 2.83 -34.24
CA LYS A 125 -0.78 3.08 -35.32
C LYS A 125 -0.11 3.51 -36.64
N GLY A 126 1.22 3.48 -36.71
CA GLY A 126 1.99 3.82 -37.90
C GLY A 126 2.21 5.31 -38.12
N SER A 127 1.88 6.19 -37.12
CA SER A 127 2.09 7.62 -37.24
C SER A 127 3.40 8.06 -36.56
N TRP A 128 4.17 8.92 -37.25
CA TRP A 128 5.41 9.50 -36.72
C TRP A 128 5.23 11.00 -36.48
N GLU A 129 4.76 11.38 -35.28
CA GLU A 129 4.33 12.75 -34.95
C GLU A 129 5.30 13.43 -33.97
N LYS A 130 6.59 13.51 -34.33
CA LYS A 130 7.67 13.99 -33.45
C LYS A 130 7.37 15.34 -32.76
N SER A 131 6.86 16.31 -33.49
CA SER A 131 6.58 17.66 -32.98
C SER A 131 5.40 17.70 -32.01
N ARG A 132 4.47 16.75 -32.09
CA ARG A 132 3.31 16.63 -31.19
C ARG A 132 3.72 16.21 -29.79
N PHE A 133 4.78 15.40 -29.65
CA PHE A 133 5.18 14.74 -28.40
C PHE A 133 6.49 15.33 -27.84
N MET A 134 6.68 16.64 -27.93
CA MET A 134 7.88 17.30 -27.37
C MET A 134 7.93 17.17 -25.84
N GLY A 135 6.77 17.23 -25.18
CA GLY A 135 6.66 17.13 -23.71
C GLY A 135 7.35 18.29 -22.98
N VAL A 136 7.64 18.06 -21.71
CA VAL A 136 8.38 19.00 -20.87
C VAL A 136 9.55 18.31 -20.17
N GLU A 137 10.63 19.06 -19.92
CA GLU A 137 11.73 18.58 -19.07
C GLU A 137 11.40 18.82 -17.61
N LEU A 138 11.79 17.88 -16.76
CA LEU A 138 11.63 18.01 -15.30
C LEU A 138 12.77 18.81 -14.65
N TYR A 139 13.88 18.97 -15.34
CA TYR A 139 15.03 19.77 -14.88
C TYR A 139 14.58 21.15 -14.40
N ALA A 140 15.05 21.54 -13.21
CA ALA A 140 14.76 22.81 -12.54
C ALA A 140 13.26 23.08 -12.25
N LYS A 141 12.35 22.14 -12.52
CA LYS A 141 10.94 22.24 -12.13
C LYS A 141 10.78 22.02 -10.64
N THR A 142 9.66 22.46 -10.09
CA THR A 142 9.32 22.25 -8.69
C THR A 142 8.31 21.13 -8.56
N LEU A 143 8.65 20.11 -7.77
CA LEU A 143 7.71 19.07 -7.32
C LEU A 143 7.06 19.52 -6.01
N GLY A 144 5.75 19.67 -6.01
CA GLY A 144 4.96 19.78 -4.78
C GLY A 144 4.67 18.39 -4.23
N LEU A 145 5.04 18.15 -2.98
CA LEU A 145 4.85 16.85 -2.31
C LEU A 145 3.96 17.03 -1.08
N ILE A 146 2.81 16.37 -1.08
CA ILE A 146 1.88 16.33 0.06
C ILE A 146 2.08 15.00 0.76
N GLY A 147 2.69 15.04 1.95
CA GLY A 147 3.16 13.88 2.70
C GLY A 147 4.61 13.50 2.39
N CYS A 148 5.45 13.45 3.42
CA CYS A 148 6.87 13.08 3.34
C CYS A 148 7.22 11.96 4.32
N GLY A 149 6.35 10.95 4.40
CA GLY A 149 6.61 9.70 5.13
C GLY A 149 7.54 8.77 4.35
N ASN A 150 7.45 7.46 4.63
CA ASN A 150 8.34 6.43 4.05
C ASN A 150 8.40 6.43 2.50
N ILE A 151 7.31 6.76 1.82
CA ILE A 151 7.27 6.82 0.34
C ILE A 151 7.68 8.20 -0.13
N GLY A 152 7.11 9.25 0.47
CA GLY A 152 7.34 10.63 0.05
C GLY A 152 8.81 11.05 0.13
N SER A 153 9.53 10.63 1.18
CA SER A 153 10.97 10.88 1.33
C SER A 153 11.78 10.26 0.19
N ILE A 154 11.45 9.04 -0.22
CA ILE A 154 12.12 8.36 -1.35
C ILE A 154 11.81 9.10 -2.67
N VAL A 155 10.57 9.56 -2.86
CA VAL A 155 10.18 10.34 -4.05
C VAL A 155 10.95 11.66 -4.08
N ALA A 156 11.08 12.35 -2.93
CA ALA A 156 11.84 13.60 -2.81
C ALA A 156 13.31 13.39 -3.20
N ASP A 157 13.98 12.39 -2.65
CA ASP A 157 15.36 12.04 -2.97
C ASP A 157 15.55 11.82 -4.48
N ARG A 158 14.69 11.01 -5.11
CA ARG A 158 14.76 10.75 -6.55
C ARG A 158 14.48 11.98 -7.40
N ALA A 159 13.56 12.86 -6.97
CA ALA A 159 13.28 14.12 -7.65
C ALA A 159 14.47 15.09 -7.58
N LEU A 160 15.17 15.14 -6.44
CA LEU A 160 16.44 15.88 -6.30
C LEU A 160 17.51 15.32 -7.23
N GLY A 161 17.60 14.00 -7.39
CA GLY A 161 18.47 13.34 -8.37
C GLY A 161 18.18 13.77 -9.81
N LEU A 162 16.92 14.05 -10.16
CA LEU A 162 16.50 14.63 -11.43
C LEU A 162 16.73 16.15 -11.51
N LYS A 163 17.40 16.73 -10.52
CA LYS A 163 17.66 18.19 -10.41
C LYS A 163 16.39 19.03 -10.35
N MET A 164 15.32 18.48 -9.80
CA MET A 164 14.10 19.21 -9.46
C MET A 164 14.28 19.95 -8.13
N LYS A 165 13.46 20.96 -7.91
CA LYS A 165 13.22 21.54 -6.58
C LYS A 165 12.08 20.76 -5.93
N VAL A 166 12.17 20.50 -4.63
CA VAL A 166 11.10 19.78 -3.90
C VAL A 166 10.53 20.71 -2.84
N LEU A 167 9.21 20.89 -2.87
CA LEU A 167 8.45 21.62 -1.86
C LEU A 167 7.54 20.64 -1.15
N VAL A 168 7.71 20.50 0.17
CA VAL A 168 7.01 19.50 0.97
C VAL A 168 5.98 20.17 1.87
N PHE A 169 4.81 19.57 1.95
CA PHE A 169 3.85 19.79 3.03
C PHE A 169 3.59 18.47 3.76
N ASP A 170 3.93 18.41 5.05
CA ASP A 170 3.64 17.27 5.92
C ASP A 170 3.46 17.78 7.36
N PRO A 171 2.28 17.58 8.01
CA PRO A 171 2.02 18.08 9.36
C PRO A 171 2.86 17.38 10.45
N TYR A 172 3.49 16.25 10.14
CA TYR A 172 4.29 15.46 11.06
C TYR A 172 5.80 15.54 10.81
N LEU A 173 6.23 16.27 9.78
CA LEU A 173 7.64 16.47 9.46
C LEU A 173 8.19 17.64 10.28
N SER A 174 9.19 17.38 11.13
CA SER A 174 9.93 18.45 11.81
C SER A 174 10.90 19.15 10.86
N ALA A 175 11.24 20.42 11.15
CA ALA A 175 12.22 21.17 10.36
C ALA A 175 13.59 20.45 10.32
N ASP A 176 14.01 19.83 11.42
CA ASP A 176 15.28 19.10 11.49
C ASP A 176 15.33 17.91 10.53
N ARG A 177 14.22 17.17 10.39
CA ARG A 177 14.11 16.06 9.42
C ARG A 177 14.00 16.50 7.96
N ALA A 178 13.69 17.75 7.72
CA ALA A 178 13.62 18.30 6.36
C ALA A 178 15.00 18.70 5.80
N ILE A 179 16.02 18.73 6.65
CA ILE A 179 17.40 19.11 6.31
C ILE A 179 18.28 17.87 6.02
N GLU A 180 17.91 16.70 6.54
CA GLU A 180 18.57 15.41 6.27
C GLU A 180 18.20 14.86 4.89
#